data_131f22d6a34cdea28e1e8b7e6c357430
#
_entry.id   131f22d6a34cdea28e1e8b7e6c357430
#
_cell.length_a   1.000
_cell.length_b   1.000
_cell.length_c   1.000
_cell.angle_alpha   90.00
_cell.angle_beta   90.00
_cell.angle_gamma   90.00
#
_symmetry.space_group_name_H-M   'P 1'
#
loop_
_entity.id
_entity.type
_entity.pdbx_description
1 polymer ?
#
loop_
_entity_poly.entity_id
_entity_poly.type
_entity_poly.pdbx_seq_one_letter_code
_entity_poly.pdbx_strand_id
1 'polypeptide(L)'
;MFARACENIFTLVPPMSTPYRTAPIETKGIPAGIPYIVGNEAAERFSFYGMKTILVVFMTQYLLSAQGQPNYMTDTQAREWMHLFVASAYFFPVIGAIIADAFLGKYVTILALSMVYCAGHLCLALIDLPSAALSATLDPKGWMVAGLVLIAIGSGGIKPCVSAHVGDQFGHANKHLIEKIFGWFYFAINFGSFFSTLLTPWLLKNYGAGWAFGVPGILMALATFVFWMGRNKFTHIQPRGLRYFGETFGFSGLKSIFKLVPLYLFVAMFWSLYDQGGSAWVEQAQQMNLHFMGIVWLESQVQAINPLLILIYIPLFAYVIYPLASKVIKLTPLRKILIGFALTVVSFAIAAYAQGLIEKEEARFDETILPMMLRGDVDVSATCKAMRAEEKNSCAVQLEAAFALPTDNSGDNIKNAAMAKSIIRAGVAVLKDGTTQRANWPTVGWQLLAYVVITAAEVLVSITCLEFSYTQAPKQMKSLIMSFYLLSVSLGNLFTAAVNRFTMDASGNSTLIGANYYWFFTKVMIGATVLFIFVVVLYKPRQYLQDDPDAASAH
;
A
#
# COMPACT_ATOMS: atom_id res chain seq x y z
N MET A 1 -45.55 -3.36 -1.98
CA MET A 1 -45.55 -2.02 -2.60
C MET A 1 -44.14 -1.54 -2.99
N PHE A 2 -43.14 -1.70 -2.14
CA PHE A 2 -41.73 -1.34 -2.43
C PHE A 2 -41.12 -2.15 -3.59
N ALA A 3 -41.40 -3.44 -3.73
CA ALA A 3 -40.86 -4.29 -4.80
C ALA A 3 -41.37 -3.87 -6.20
N ARG A 4 -42.63 -3.45 -6.34
CA ARG A 4 -43.19 -2.94 -7.61
C ARG A 4 -42.71 -1.52 -7.97
N ALA A 5 -42.37 -0.70 -6.98
CA ALA A 5 -41.77 0.63 -7.23
C ALA A 5 -40.33 0.50 -7.76
N CYS A 6 -39.55 -0.47 -7.27
CA CYS A 6 -38.21 -0.75 -7.79
C CYS A 6 -38.25 -1.33 -9.22
N GLU A 7 -39.21 -2.20 -9.56
CA GLU A 7 -39.35 -2.71 -10.93
C GLU A 7 -39.63 -1.59 -11.94
N ASN A 8 -40.43 -0.60 -11.59
CA ASN A 8 -40.80 0.50 -12.50
C ASN A 8 -39.67 1.54 -12.70
N ILE A 9 -38.75 1.67 -11.77
CA ILE A 9 -37.57 2.58 -11.95
C ILE A 9 -36.56 1.96 -12.92
N PHE A 10 -36.42 0.63 -12.93
CA PHE A 10 -35.48 -0.07 -13.81
C PHE A 10 -36.00 -0.34 -15.24
N THR A 11 -37.31 -0.25 -15.48
CA THR A 11 -37.89 -0.33 -16.84
C THR A 11 -37.77 0.98 -17.61
N LEU A 12 -37.37 2.09 -16.97
CA LEU A 12 -37.14 3.39 -17.60
C LEU A 12 -35.74 3.56 -18.21
N VAL A 13 -34.82 2.63 -17.96
CA VAL A 13 -33.55 2.58 -18.70
C VAL A 13 -33.71 1.55 -19.82
N PRO A 14 -33.92 1.97 -21.08
CA PRO A 14 -33.95 1.02 -22.18
C PRO A 14 -32.62 0.26 -22.18
N PRO A 15 -32.62 -1.06 -22.51
CA PRO A 15 -31.38 -1.78 -22.66
C PRO A 15 -30.57 -1.01 -23.71
N MET A 16 -29.47 -0.35 -23.28
CA MET A 16 -28.59 0.33 -24.18
C MET A 16 -28.13 -0.73 -25.19
N SER A 17 -28.60 -0.63 -26.43
CA SER A 17 -28.05 -1.38 -27.54
C SER A 17 -26.60 -0.96 -27.64
N THR A 18 -25.71 -1.65 -26.93
CA THR A 18 -24.29 -1.31 -26.93
C THR A 18 -23.76 -1.62 -28.32
N PRO A 19 -23.21 -0.66 -29.05
CA PRO A 19 -22.57 -0.90 -30.35
C PRO A 19 -21.31 -1.77 -30.20
N TYR A 20 -21.03 -2.24 -28.99
CA TYR A 20 -19.83 -2.99 -28.62
C TYR A 20 -20.06 -4.50 -28.66
N ARG A 21 -18.98 -5.23 -28.95
CA ARG A 21 -18.99 -6.69 -28.94
C ARG A 21 -19.18 -7.25 -27.55
N THR A 22 -20.02 -8.26 -27.44
CA THR A 22 -20.32 -8.95 -26.17
C THR A 22 -19.63 -10.32 -26.05
N ALA A 23 -18.96 -10.78 -27.12
CA ALA A 23 -18.21 -12.03 -27.16
C ALA A 23 -16.79 -11.80 -27.69
N PRO A 24 -15.79 -12.59 -27.23
CA PRO A 24 -14.43 -12.53 -27.75
C PRO A 24 -14.36 -12.81 -29.24
N ILE A 25 -13.40 -12.17 -29.92
CA ILE A 25 -13.11 -12.49 -31.32
C ILE A 25 -12.39 -13.85 -31.38
N GLU A 26 -12.78 -14.70 -32.29
CA GLU A 26 -12.02 -15.91 -32.62
C GLU A 26 -10.71 -15.52 -33.32
N THR A 27 -9.66 -15.41 -32.55
CA THR A 27 -8.29 -15.17 -33.05
C THR A 27 -7.33 -16.10 -32.33
N LYS A 28 -6.31 -16.58 -33.06
CA LYS A 28 -5.20 -17.36 -32.48
C LYS A 28 -4.15 -16.46 -31.80
N GLY A 29 -4.19 -15.16 -32.06
CA GLY A 29 -3.25 -14.16 -31.53
C GLY A 29 -3.75 -13.48 -30.27
N ILE A 30 -2.95 -12.50 -29.81
CA ILE A 30 -3.28 -11.64 -28.66
C ILE A 30 -4.44 -10.72 -29.06
N PRO A 31 -5.52 -10.64 -28.26
CA PRO A 31 -6.63 -9.72 -28.54
C PRO A 31 -6.16 -8.27 -28.61
N ALA A 32 -6.65 -7.52 -29.59
CA ALA A 32 -6.22 -6.14 -29.85
C ALA A 32 -6.52 -5.15 -28.71
N GLY A 33 -7.37 -5.50 -27.76
CA GLY A 33 -7.67 -4.72 -26.54
C GLY A 33 -6.59 -4.84 -25.46
N ILE A 34 -5.83 -5.93 -25.42
CA ILE A 34 -4.88 -6.24 -24.33
C ILE A 34 -3.84 -5.13 -24.10
N PRO A 35 -3.16 -4.55 -25.12
CA PRO A 35 -2.18 -3.50 -24.89
C PRO A 35 -2.76 -2.27 -24.17
N TYR A 36 -4.02 -1.91 -24.45
CA TYR A 36 -4.70 -0.79 -23.78
C TYR A 36 -4.99 -1.07 -22.32
N ILE A 37 -5.31 -2.32 -21.97
CA ILE A 37 -5.59 -2.72 -20.59
C ILE A 37 -4.28 -2.81 -19.78
N VAL A 38 -3.25 -3.45 -20.35
CA VAL A 38 -1.94 -3.61 -19.67
C VAL A 38 -1.25 -2.26 -19.49
N GLY A 39 -1.30 -1.38 -20.51
CA GLY A 39 -0.77 -0.02 -20.41
C GLY A 39 -1.50 0.83 -19.35
N ASN A 40 -2.83 0.73 -19.29
CA ASN A 40 -3.62 1.37 -18.26
C ASN A 40 -3.24 0.88 -16.85
N GLU A 41 -3.04 -0.43 -16.67
CA GLU A 41 -2.63 -0.99 -15.39
C GLU A 41 -1.25 -0.50 -14.95
N ALA A 42 -0.25 -0.48 -15.86
CA ALA A 42 1.08 0.02 -15.54
C ALA A 42 1.04 1.47 -15.01
N ALA A 43 0.27 2.34 -15.64
CA ALA A 43 0.14 3.73 -15.24
C ALA A 43 -0.70 3.89 -13.96
N GLU A 44 -1.75 3.08 -13.78
CA GLU A 44 -2.52 3.06 -12.52
C GLU A 44 -1.64 2.62 -11.35
N ARG A 45 -0.83 1.55 -11.52
CA ARG A 45 0.11 1.11 -10.49
C ARG A 45 1.19 2.15 -10.20
N PHE A 46 1.75 2.78 -11.23
CA PHE A 46 2.66 3.91 -11.06
C PHE A 46 2.00 5.00 -10.19
N SER A 47 0.76 5.36 -10.49
CA SER A 47 0.04 6.42 -9.78
C SER A 47 -0.23 6.04 -8.32
N PHE A 48 -0.73 4.83 -8.07
CA PHE A 48 -1.07 4.37 -6.73
C PHE A 48 0.17 4.24 -5.83
N TYR A 49 1.18 3.49 -6.29
CA TYR A 49 2.37 3.25 -5.50
C TYR A 49 3.23 4.51 -5.34
N GLY A 50 3.31 5.34 -6.38
CA GLY A 50 4.02 6.61 -6.30
C GLY A 50 3.44 7.54 -5.24
N MET A 51 2.13 7.71 -5.22
CA MET A 51 1.44 8.50 -4.19
C MET A 51 1.60 7.86 -2.80
N LYS A 52 1.36 6.54 -2.68
CA LYS A 52 1.46 5.80 -1.42
C LYS A 52 2.86 5.93 -0.79
N THR A 53 3.91 5.86 -1.61
CA THR A 53 5.32 5.89 -1.17
C THR A 53 5.69 7.17 -0.43
N ILE A 54 5.18 8.31 -0.88
CA ILE A 54 5.52 9.61 -0.29
C ILE A 54 4.56 10.06 0.81
N LEU A 55 3.44 9.37 1.01
CA LEU A 55 2.33 9.86 1.82
C LEU A 55 2.73 10.11 3.29
N VAL A 56 3.47 9.19 3.92
CA VAL A 56 3.91 9.35 5.32
C VAL A 56 4.91 10.51 5.44
N VAL A 57 5.91 10.57 4.55
CA VAL A 57 6.90 11.67 4.55
C VAL A 57 6.20 13.01 4.31
N PHE A 58 5.23 13.06 3.39
CA PHE A 58 4.44 14.26 3.16
C PHE A 58 3.71 14.71 4.43
N MET A 59 3.01 13.81 5.12
CA MET A 59 2.24 14.15 6.34
C MET A 59 3.12 14.59 7.50
N THR A 60 4.33 14.03 7.63
CA THR A 60 5.22 14.32 8.77
C THR A 60 6.20 15.47 8.53
N GLN A 61 6.43 15.89 7.26
CA GLN A 61 7.49 16.83 6.94
C GLN A 61 7.09 17.97 5.98
N TYR A 62 6.01 17.82 5.21
CA TYR A 62 5.64 18.76 4.15
C TYR A 62 4.24 19.35 4.29
N LEU A 63 3.39 18.80 5.17
CA LEU A 63 2.03 19.27 5.34
C LEU A 63 2.01 20.65 6.01
N LEU A 64 1.45 21.62 5.31
CA LEU A 64 1.31 23.01 5.79
C LEU A 64 -0.15 23.32 6.17
N SER A 65 -0.32 24.37 6.96
CA SER A 65 -1.63 24.98 7.20
C SER A 65 -2.03 25.89 6.02
N ALA A 66 -3.29 26.37 6.03
CA ALA A 66 -3.76 27.34 5.05
C ALA A 66 -2.95 28.66 5.03
N GLN A 67 -2.26 28.97 6.13
CA GLN A 67 -1.40 30.15 6.27
C GLN A 67 0.08 29.87 5.88
N GLY A 68 0.36 28.67 5.34
CA GLY A 68 1.72 28.28 4.96
C GLY A 68 2.64 27.92 6.12
N GLN A 69 2.09 27.78 7.35
CA GLN A 69 2.87 27.35 8.51
C GLN A 69 2.95 25.84 8.60
N PRO A 70 4.01 25.25 9.18
CA PRO A 70 4.10 23.82 9.43
C PRO A 70 2.88 23.29 10.21
N ASN A 71 2.22 22.26 9.67
CA ASN A 71 1.10 21.58 10.29
C ASN A 71 1.31 20.06 10.21
N TYR A 72 2.52 19.63 10.62
CA TYR A 72 2.95 18.25 10.52
C TYR A 72 2.16 17.34 11.45
N MET A 73 1.87 16.15 10.98
CA MET A 73 1.35 15.08 11.81
C MET A 73 2.48 14.41 12.60
N THR A 74 2.17 13.87 13.78
CA THR A 74 3.09 12.97 14.46
C THR A 74 3.25 11.67 13.65
N ASP A 75 4.36 10.95 13.86
CA ASP A 75 4.61 9.67 13.21
C ASP A 75 3.44 8.69 13.44
N THR A 76 2.86 8.68 14.64
CA THR A 76 1.71 7.81 14.98
C THR A 76 0.44 8.21 14.21
N GLN A 77 0.16 9.50 14.08
CA GLN A 77 -0.97 9.99 13.30
C GLN A 77 -0.79 9.67 11.81
N ALA A 78 0.42 9.87 11.27
CA ALA A 78 0.71 9.57 9.88
C ALA A 78 0.54 8.06 9.57
N ARG A 79 0.98 7.18 10.49
CA ARG A 79 0.73 5.73 10.39
C ARG A 79 -0.75 5.40 10.42
N GLU A 80 -1.52 5.97 11.34
CA GLU A 80 -2.98 5.78 11.40
C GLU A 80 -3.64 6.16 10.05
N TRP A 81 -3.37 7.37 9.54
CA TRP A 81 -3.94 7.85 8.28
C TRP A 81 -3.54 7.00 7.09
N MET A 82 -2.27 6.60 7.01
CA MET A 82 -1.77 5.73 5.95
C MET A 82 -2.50 4.40 5.92
N HIS A 83 -2.63 3.74 7.08
CA HIS A 83 -3.31 2.45 7.17
C HIS A 83 -4.82 2.55 6.97
N LEU A 84 -5.48 3.64 7.41
CA LEU A 84 -6.88 3.91 7.09
C LEU A 84 -7.11 4.11 5.60
N PHE A 85 -6.22 4.84 4.92
CA PHE A 85 -6.26 4.99 3.47
C PHE A 85 -6.14 3.64 2.75
N VAL A 86 -5.13 2.83 3.11
CA VAL A 86 -4.92 1.50 2.51
C VAL A 86 -6.11 0.59 2.81
N ALA A 87 -6.60 0.56 4.05
CA ALA A 87 -7.80 -0.19 4.42
C ALA A 87 -8.99 0.17 3.53
N SER A 88 -9.23 1.47 3.31
CA SER A 88 -10.30 1.95 2.43
C SER A 88 -10.08 1.52 0.98
N ALA A 89 -8.87 1.69 0.43
CA ALA A 89 -8.54 1.34 -0.94
C ALA A 89 -8.66 -0.17 -1.24
N TYR A 90 -8.59 -1.02 -0.21
CA TYR A 90 -8.77 -2.47 -0.31
C TYR A 90 -10.15 -2.96 0.19
N PHE A 91 -10.97 -2.07 0.76
CA PHE A 91 -12.40 -2.31 1.02
C PHE A 91 -13.25 -2.08 -0.25
N PHE A 92 -13.01 -1.00 -0.98
CA PHE A 92 -13.77 -0.62 -2.18
C PHE A 92 -13.77 -1.65 -3.32
N PRO A 93 -12.78 -2.57 -3.48
CA PRO A 93 -12.85 -3.65 -4.45
C PRO A 93 -14.11 -4.51 -4.35
N VAL A 94 -14.65 -4.73 -3.15
CA VAL A 94 -15.91 -5.47 -2.96
C VAL A 94 -17.07 -4.71 -3.61
N ILE A 95 -17.14 -3.41 -3.37
CA ILE A 95 -18.19 -2.54 -3.93
C ILE A 95 -18.03 -2.43 -5.44
N GLY A 96 -16.79 -2.22 -5.93
CA GLY A 96 -16.48 -2.12 -7.35
C GLY A 96 -16.85 -3.38 -8.14
N ALA A 97 -16.57 -4.56 -7.59
CA ALA A 97 -16.96 -5.83 -8.20
C ALA A 97 -18.49 -5.97 -8.29
N ILE A 98 -19.22 -5.62 -7.23
CA ILE A 98 -20.69 -5.66 -7.21
C ILE A 98 -21.26 -4.69 -8.25
N ILE A 99 -20.77 -3.45 -8.30
CA ILE A 99 -21.22 -2.44 -9.27
C ILE A 99 -20.97 -2.91 -10.70
N ALA A 100 -19.80 -3.48 -10.96
CA ALA A 100 -19.43 -3.96 -12.29
C ALA A 100 -20.25 -5.19 -12.73
N ASP A 101 -20.38 -6.20 -11.87
CA ASP A 101 -21.01 -7.45 -12.24
C ASP A 101 -22.54 -7.37 -12.22
N ALA A 102 -23.13 -6.52 -11.34
CA ALA A 102 -24.58 -6.39 -11.22
C ALA A 102 -25.17 -5.25 -12.07
N PHE A 103 -24.50 -4.10 -12.23
CA PHE A 103 -25.17 -2.90 -12.74
C PHE A 103 -24.55 -2.28 -14.00
N LEU A 104 -23.25 -1.95 -13.99
CA LEU A 104 -22.65 -1.10 -15.05
C LEU A 104 -21.83 -1.87 -16.09
N GLY A 105 -21.40 -3.10 -15.77
CA GLY A 105 -20.39 -3.80 -16.56
C GLY A 105 -18.97 -3.28 -16.30
N LYS A 106 -17.97 -4.12 -16.53
CA LYS A 106 -16.56 -3.84 -16.16
C LYS A 106 -15.99 -2.59 -16.83
N TYR A 107 -16.22 -2.44 -18.15
CA TYR A 107 -15.68 -1.30 -18.90
C TYR A 107 -16.15 0.04 -18.35
N VAL A 108 -17.46 0.21 -18.16
CA VAL A 108 -18.04 1.47 -17.67
C VAL A 108 -17.59 1.76 -16.24
N THR A 109 -17.53 0.72 -15.39
CA THR A 109 -17.03 0.84 -14.01
C THR A 109 -15.59 1.28 -13.97
N ILE A 110 -14.70 0.66 -14.78
CA ILE A 110 -13.30 1.06 -14.86
C ILE A 110 -13.18 2.52 -15.30
N LEU A 111 -13.87 2.93 -16.36
CA LEU A 111 -13.76 4.29 -16.89
C LEU A 111 -14.28 5.34 -15.91
N ALA A 112 -15.46 5.12 -15.30
CA ALA A 112 -16.05 6.05 -14.34
C ALA A 112 -15.19 6.21 -13.09
N LEU A 113 -14.71 5.10 -12.52
CA LEU A 113 -13.87 5.12 -11.33
C LEU A 113 -12.45 5.63 -11.61
N SER A 114 -11.94 5.47 -12.84
CA SER A 114 -10.69 6.12 -13.27
C SER A 114 -10.81 7.64 -13.28
N MET A 115 -11.96 8.20 -13.67
CA MET A 115 -12.19 9.64 -13.58
C MET A 115 -12.24 10.13 -12.12
N VAL A 116 -12.88 9.37 -11.22
CA VAL A 116 -12.88 9.67 -9.77
C VAL A 116 -11.45 9.63 -9.22
N TYR A 117 -10.66 8.66 -9.66
CA TYR A 117 -9.25 8.55 -9.27
C TYR A 117 -8.42 9.75 -9.76
N CYS A 118 -8.60 10.17 -11.01
CA CYS A 118 -7.95 11.38 -11.55
C CYS A 118 -8.33 12.63 -10.74
N ALA A 119 -9.60 12.78 -10.35
CA ALA A 119 -10.06 13.88 -9.50
C ALA A 119 -9.37 13.84 -8.12
N GLY A 120 -9.16 12.64 -7.55
CA GLY A 120 -8.42 12.48 -6.29
C GLY A 120 -6.96 12.94 -6.40
N HIS A 121 -6.27 12.55 -7.47
CA HIS A 121 -4.91 13.05 -7.73
C HIS A 121 -4.86 14.56 -7.98
N LEU A 122 -5.88 15.12 -8.63
CA LEU A 122 -5.99 16.57 -8.80
C LEU A 122 -6.09 17.26 -7.44
N CYS A 123 -6.93 16.75 -6.52
CA CYS A 123 -7.00 17.30 -5.15
C CYS A 123 -5.63 17.29 -4.45
N LEU A 124 -4.87 16.20 -4.57
CA LEU A 124 -3.53 16.12 -3.99
C LEU A 124 -2.52 17.07 -4.68
N ALA A 125 -2.62 17.24 -6.00
CA ALA A 125 -1.74 18.16 -6.74
C ALA A 125 -2.01 19.64 -6.40
N LEU A 126 -3.22 19.97 -5.93
CA LEU A 126 -3.61 21.34 -5.56
C LEU A 126 -3.15 21.75 -4.15
N ILE A 127 -2.56 20.85 -3.37
CA ILE A 127 -2.14 21.12 -1.98
C ILE A 127 -1.12 22.27 -1.90
N ASP A 128 -0.20 22.40 -2.87
CA ASP A 128 0.85 23.42 -2.90
C ASP A 128 0.42 24.74 -3.56
N LEU A 129 -0.81 24.85 -4.06
CA LEU A 129 -1.24 26.11 -4.65
C LEU A 129 -1.38 27.20 -3.59
N PRO A 130 -0.88 28.43 -3.89
CA PRO A 130 -0.98 29.54 -2.96
C PRO A 130 -2.43 29.75 -2.54
N SER A 131 -2.64 29.86 -1.25
CA SER A 131 -3.94 29.95 -0.59
C SER A 131 -4.86 31.06 -1.10
N ALA A 132 -4.33 32.12 -1.70
CA ALA A 132 -5.09 33.26 -2.18
C ALA A 132 -6.11 32.95 -3.29
N ALA A 133 -5.86 31.91 -4.10
CA ALA A 133 -6.74 31.55 -5.23
C ALA A 133 -7.78 30.46 -4.90
N LEU A 134 -7.47 29.55 -3.99
CA LEU A 134 -8.28 28.35 -3.71
C LEU A 134 -8.64 28.16 -2.23
N SER A 135 -8.03 28.89 -1.32
CA SER A 135 -8.17 28.72 0.15
C SER A 135 -9.53 29.14 0.71
N ALA A 136 -10.42 29.63 -0.11
CA ALA A 136 -11.78 29.95 0.34
C ALA A 136 -12.61 28.70 0.70
N THR A 137 -12.15 27.47 0.35
CA THR A 137 -12.96 26.25 0.47
C THR A 137 -12.36 25.12 1.30
N LEU A 138 -11.05 24.85 1.20
CA LEU A 138 -10.40 23.76 1.94
C LEU A 138 -8.95 24.11 2.30
N ASP A 139 -8.53 23.77 3.51
CA ASP A 139 -7.12 23.81 3.89
C ASP A 139 -6.32 22.65 3.24
N PRO A 140 -4.98 22.67 3.24
CA PRO A 140 -4.17 21.60 2.65
C PRO A 140 -4.48 20.20 3.19
N LYS A 141 -4.80 20.07 4.49
CA LYS A 141 -5.22 18.80 5.08
C LYS A 141 -6.58 18.35 4.53
N GLY A 142 -7.52 19.28 4.31
CA GLY A 142 -8.81 19.03 3.67
C GLY A 142 -8.66 18.52 2.23
N TRP A 143 -7.76 19.14 1.45
CA TRP A 143 -7.42 18.67 0.09
C TRP A 143 -6.79 17.28 0.10
N MET A 144 -5.89 17.01 1.06
CA MET A 144 -5.30 15.68 1.25
C MET A 144 -6.38 14.64 1.53
N VAL A 145 -7.27 14.89 2.50
CA VAL A 145 -8.34 13.94 2.86
C VAL A 145 -9.28 13.69 1.68
N ALA A 146 -9.74 14.75 1.00
CA ALA A 146 -10.60 14.63 -0.19
C ALA A 146 -9.91 13.80 -1.29
N GLY A 147 -8.64 14.08 -1.57
CA GLY A 147 -7.84 13.34 -2.54
C GLY A 147 -7.71 11.86 -2.18
N LEU A 148 -7.37 11.53 -0.95
CA LEU A 148 -7.22 10.14 -0.48
C LEU A 148 -8.54 9.37 -0.54
N VAL A 149 -9.66 9.99 -0.17
CA VAL A 149 -11.00 9.37 -0.26
C VAL A 149 -11.35 9.06 -1.73
N LEU A 150 -11.18 10.03 -2.63
CA LEU A 150 -11.46 9.84 -4.05
C LEU A 150 -10.54 8.78 -4.67
N ILE A 151 -9.26 8.75 -4.31
CA ILE A 151 -8.32 7.73 -4.76
C ILE A 151 -8.70 6.34 -4.23
N ALA A 152 -9.09 6.24 -2.96
CA ALA A 152 -9.51 4.96 -2.38
C ALA A 152 -10.74 4.40 -3.09
N ILE A 153 -11.75 5.23 -3.39
CA ILE A 153 -12.94 4.85 -4.15
C ILE A 153 -12.56 4.45 -5.59
N GLY A 154 -11.82 5.31 -6.28
CA GLY A 154 -11.46 5.13 -7.68
C GLY A 154 -10.57 3.91 -7.89
N SER A 155 -9.38 3.90 -7.30
CA SER A 155 -8.41 2.81 -7.42
C SER A 155 -8.95 1.48 -6.87
N GLY A 156 -9.59 1.52 -5.69
CA GLY A 156 -10.17 0.32 -5.08
C GLY A 156 -11.19 -0.35 -5.99
N GLY A 157 -12.13 0.41 -6.52
CA GLY A 157 -13.17 -0.15 -7.39
C GLY A 157 -12.68 -0.64 -8.75
N ILE A 158 -11.55 -0.13 -9.25
CA ILE A 158 -10.95 -0.56 -10.53
C ILE A 158 -10.27 -1.93 -10.40
N LYS A 159 -9.57 -2.19 -9.30
CA LYS A 159 -8.69 -3.36 -9.12
C LYS A 159 -9.31 -4.72 -9.52
N PRO A 160 -10.51 -5.10 -9.04
CA PRO A 160 -11.12 -6.38 -9.40
C PRO A 160 -11.61 -6.39 -10.85
N CYS A 161 -11.98 -5.23 -11.40
CA CYS A 161 -12.57 -5.12 -12.73
C CYS A 161 -11.52 -5.27 -13.83
N VAL A 162 -10.31 -4.70 -13.68
CA VAL A 162 -9.28 -4.70 -14.73
C VAL A 162 -8.76 -6.10 -14.98
N SER A 163 -8.38 -6.86 -13.95
CA SER A 163 -7.90 -8.24 -14.10
C SER A 163 -8.96 -9.16 -14.71
N ALA A 164 -10.23 -9.03 -14.27
CA ALA A 164 -11.33 -9.76 -14.87
C ALA A 164 -11.59 -9.35 -16.32
N HIS A 165 -11.46 -8.05 -16.65
CA HIS A 165 -11.61 -7.54 -18.02
C HIS A 165 -10.52 -8.05 -18.96
N VAL A 166 -9.29 -8.28 -18.49
CA VAL A 166 -8.24 -8.98 -19.25
C VAL A 166 -8.74 -10.38 -19.63
N GLY A 167 -9.23 -11.15 -18.67
CA GLY A 167 -9.74 -12.50 -18.91
C GLY A 167 -10.88 -12.57 -19.92
N ASP A 168 -11.77 -11.57 -19.89
CA ASP A 168 -12.93 -11.48 -20.79
C ASP A 168 -12.56 -11.29 -22.28
N GLN A 169 -11.32 -10.88 -22.57
CA GLN A 169 -10.87 -10.68 -23.96
C GLN A 169 -10.54 -11.99 -24.69
N PHE A 170 -10.41 -13.11 -23.98
CA PHE A 170 -9.97 -14.40 -24.52
C PHE A 170 -11.13 -15.33 -24.80
N GLY A 171 -11.06 -16.00 -25.96
CA GLY A 171 -11.95 -17.08 -26.39
C GLY A 171 -11.25 -18.45 -26.37
N HIS A 172 -11.94 -19.48 -26.91
CA HIS A 172 -11.38 -20.83 -26.96
C HIS A 172 -10.09 -20.93 -27.79
N ALA A 173 -9.99 -20.17 -28.90
CA ALA A 173 -8.87 -20.25 -29.84
C ALA A 173 -7.55 -19.72 -29.28
N ASN A 174 -7.59 -18.79 -28.30
CA ASN A 174 -6.41 -18.13 -27.73
C ASN A 174 -6.28 -18.24 -26.22
N LYS A 175 -7.07 -19.11 -25.59
CA LYS A 175 -7.03 -19.37 -24.14
C LYS A 175 -5.62 -19.73 -23.63
N HIS A 176 -4.81 -20.38 -24.43
CA HIS A 176 -3.43 -20.75 -24.11
C HIS A 176 -2.49 -19.54 -23.91
N LEU A 177 -2.89 -18.33 -24.37
CA LEU A 177 -2.11 -17.10 -24.18
C LEU A 177 -2.43 -16.37 -22.85
N ILE A 178 -3.49 -16.76 -22.13
CA ILE A 178 -3.94 -16.09 -20.90
C ILE A 178 -2.80 -16.01 -19.87
N GLU A 179 -2.12 -17.12 -19.61
CA GLU A 179 -1.03 -17.20 -18.65
C GLU A 179 0.10 -16.22 -18.99
N LYS A 180 0.50 -16.18 -20.27
CA LYS A 180 1.51 -15.24 -20.76
C LYS A 180 1.10 -13.77 -20.57
N ILE A 181 -0.17 -13.46 -20.82
CA ILE A 181 -0.69 -12.08 -20.67
C ILE A 181 -0.81 -11.69 -19.21
N PHE A 182 -1.23 -12.57 -18.32
CA PHE A 182 -1.17 -12.30 -16.87
C PHE A 182 0.27 -12.12 -16.38
N GLY A 183 1.24 -12.82 -16.94
CA GLY A 183 2.66 -12.57 -16.70
C GLY A 183 3.08 -11.15 -17.09
N TRP A 184 2.67 -10.64 -18.25
CA TRP A 184 2.92 -9.26 -18.67
C TRP A 184 2.18 -8.24 -17.78
N PHE A 185 0.95 -8.55 -17.39
CA PHE A 185 0.17 -7.73 -16.48
C PHE A 185 0.87 -7.59 -15.13
N TYR A 186 1.37 -8.68 -14.59
CA TYR A 186 2.12 -8.68 -13.33
C TYR A 186 3.47 -7.96 -13.45
N PHE A 187 4.16 -8.13 -14.58
CA PHE A 187 5.36 -7.35 -14.88
C PHE A 187 5.05 -5.85 -14.92
N ALA A 188 3.98 -5.44 -15.60
CA ALA A 188 3.56 -4.04 -15.70
C ALA A 188 3.26 -3.41 -14.32
N ILE A 189 2.62 -4.17 -13.41
CA ILE A 189 2.37 -3.75 -12.03
C ILE A 189 3.68 -3.42 -11.31
N ASN A 190 4.63 -4.35 -11.32
CA ASN A 190 5.89 -4.19 -10.58
C ASN A 190 6.82 -3.17 -11.24
N PHE A 191 6.81 -3.09 -12.56
CA PHE A 191 7.54 -2.06 -13.31
C PHE A 191 7.03 -0.66 -12.97
N GLY A 192 5.72 -0.43 -13.02
CA GLY A 192 5.11 0.84 -12.63
C GLY A 192 5.42 1.22 -11.17
N SER A 193 5.30 0.25 -10.25
CA SER A 193 5.62 0.43 -8.84
C SER A 193 7.09 0.79 -8.62
N PHE A 194 8.02 0.07 -9.22
CA PHE A 194 9.46 0.31 -9.05
C PHE A 194 9.86 1.73 -9.45
N PHE A 195 9.49 2.16 -10.66
CA PHE A 195 9.86 3.49 -11.15
C PHE A 195 9.15 4.61 -10.40
N SER A 196 7.90 4.44 -10.02
CA SER A 196 7.19 5.46 -9.26
C SER A 196 7.78 5.65 -7.85
N THR A 197 8.14 4.54 -7.18
CA THR A 197 8.75 4.58 -5.84
C THR A 197 10.13 5.24 -5.84
N LEU A 198 10.85 5.21 -6.95
CA LEU A 198 12.10 5.96 -7.10
C LEU A 198 11.88 7.43 -7.44
N LEU A 199 10.91 7.71 -8.33
CA LEU A 199 10.71 9.05 -8.88
C LEU A 199 9.95 9.98 -7.92
N THR A 200 8.88 9.52 -7.28
CA THR A 200 8.00 10.41 -6.51
C THR A 200 8.67 11.01 -5.25
N PRO A 201 9.53 10.29 -4.48
CA PRO A 201 10.28 10.91 -3.39
C PRO A 201 11.28 11.97 -3.89
N TRP A 202 11.88 11.73 -5.06
CA TRP A 202 12.77 12.70 -5.68
C TRP A 202 12.00 13.96 -6.14
N LEU A 203 10.79 13.79 -6.70
CA LEU A 203 9.93 14.93 -7.04
C LEU A 203 9.50 15.69 -5.79
N LEU A 204 9.12 15.00 -4.72
CA LEU A 204 8.72 15.62 -3.45
C LEU A 204 9.84 16.50 -2.89
N LYS A 205 11.05 15.96 -2.87
CA LYS A 205 12.22 16.66 -2.36
C LYS A 205 12.61 17.89 -3.19
N ASN A 206 12.57 17.80 -4.52
CA ASN A 206 13.13 18.83 -5.40
C ASN A 206 12.08 19.81 -5.95
N TYR A 207 10.80 19.40 -6.04
CA TYR A 207 9.74 20.18 -6.70
C TYR A 207 8.48 20.35 -5.85
N GLY A 208 8.44 19.76 -4.64
CA GLY A 208 7.29 19.85 -3.72
C GLY A 208 6.18 18.86 -3.99
N ALA A 209 5.15 18.93 -3.13
CA ALA A 209 4.06 17.96 -3.09
C ALA A 209 3.17 18.03 -4.34
N GLY A 210 2.90 19.23 -4.87
CA GLY A 210 2.09 19.40 -6.06
C GLY A 210 2.59 18.61 -7.27
N TRP A 211 3.91 18.63 -7.53
CA TRP A 211 4.51 17.82 -8.59
C TRP A 211 4.59 16.32 -8.24
N ALA A 212 4.92 16.01 -6.99
CA ALA A 212 5.06 14.62 -6.55
C ALA A 212 3.73 13.84 -6.63
N PHE A 213 2.61 14.49 -6.35
CA PHE A 213 1.26 13.92 -6.52
C PHE A 213 0.66 14.16 -7.92
N GLY A 214 1.06 15.26 -8.58
CA GLY A 214 0.53 15.65 -9.88
C GLY A 214 1.01 14.77 -11.02
N VAL A 215 2.31 14.41 -11.06
CA VAL A 215 2.87 13.54 -12.13
C VAL A 215 2.17 12.18 -12.16
N PRO A 216 1.97 11.46 -11.05
CA PRO A 216 1.13 10.26 -11.02
C PRO A 216 -0.29 10.50 -11.55
N GLY A 217 -0.90 11.64 -11.19
CA GLY A 217 -2.23 12.03 -11.66
C GLY A 217 -2.31 12.24 -13.17
N ILE A 218 -1.33 12.92 -13.76
CA ILE A 218 -1.24 13.12 -15.22
C ILE A 218 -1.12 11.76 -15.93
N LEU A 219 -0.29 10.86 -15.43
CA LEU A 219 -0.15 9.51 -16.00
C LEU A 219 -1.46 8.72 -15.90
N MET A 220 -2.19 8.84 -14.78
CA MET A 220 -3.50 8.20 -14.63
C MET A 220 -4.53 8.78 -15.60
N ALA A 221 -4.55 10.08 -15.81
CA ALA A 221 -5.43 10.72 -16.79
C ALA A 221 -5.12 10.25 -18.22
N LEU A 222 -3.83 10.19 -18.58
CA LEU A 222 -3.38 9.66 -19.85
C LEU A 222 -3.78 8.19 -20.02
N ALA A 223 -3.59 7.36 -18.99
CA ALA A 223 -3.99 5.96 -19.00
C ALA A 223 -5.50 5.80 -19.19
N THR A 224 -6.31 6.60 -18.50
CA THR A 224 -7.76 6.63 -18.65
C THR A 224 -8.17 6.98 -20.07
N PHE A 225 -7.50 7.96 -20.69
CA PHE A 225 -7.73 8.34 -22.09
C PHE A 225 -7.37 7.20 -23.05
N VAL A 226 -6.19 6.56 -22.88
CA VAL A 226 -5.76 5.41 -23.68
C VAL A 226 -6.73 4.24 -23.53
N PHE A 227 -7.18 3.95 -22.32
CA PHE A 227 -8.20 2.93 -22.07
C PHE A 227 -9.51 3.24 -22.82
N TRP A 228 -9.98 4.48 -22.75
CA TRP A 228 -11.16 4.92 -23.51
C TRP A 228 -10.97 4.77 -25.03
N MET A 229 -9.78 5.05 -25.56
CA MET A 229 -9.48 4.81 -26.99
C MET A 229 -9.63 3.34 -27.40
N GLY A 230 -9.35 2.42 -26.48
CA GLY A 230 -9.50 0.97 -26.68
C GLY A 230 -10.96 0.47 -26.72
N ARG A 231 -11.96 1.28 -26.42
CA ARG A 231 -13.37 0.89 -26.22
C ARG A 231 -13.99 0.01 -27.32
N ASN A 232 -13.63 0.27 -28.58
CA ASN A 232 -14.13 -0.51 -29.75
C ASN A 232 -13.40 -1.84 -29.95
N LYS A 233 -12.28 -2.06 -29.25
CA LYS A 233 -11.45 -3.28 -29.34
C LYS A 233 -11.75 -4.27 -28.23
N PHE A 234 -12.45 -3.83 -27.17
CA PHE A 234 -12.79 -4.67 -26.04
C PHE A 234 -14.02 -5.54 -26.30
N THR A 235 -14.06 -6.64 -25.56
CA THR A 235 -15.26 -7.43 -25.34
C THR A 235 -15.96 -6.89 -24.09
N HIS A 236 -17.19 -6.47 -24.24
CA HIS A 236 -17.99 -5.86 -23.16
C HIS A 236 -18.98 -6.89 -22.61
N ILE A 237 -18.64 -7.52 -21.50
CA ILE A 237 -19.55 -8.46 -20.82
C ILE A 237 -20.65 -7.64 -20.14
N GLN A 238 -21.90 -8.00 -20.44
CA GLN A 238 -23.07 -7.33 -19.87
C GLN A 238 -23.24 -7.66 -18.38
N PRO A 239 -23.72 -6.71 -17.57
CA PRO A 239 -24.04 -6.96 -16.16
C PRO A 239 -25.22 -7.93 -16.01
N ARG A 240 -25.23 -8.69 -14.90
CA ARG A 240 -26.21 -9.75 -14.65
C ARG A 240 -27.50 -9.27 -14.00
N GLY A 241 -27.57 -7.97 -13.64
CA GLY A 241 -28.72 -7.41 -12.92
C GLY A 241 -28.91 -8.02 -11.53
N LEU A 242 -30.14 -8.02 -11.05
CA LEU A 242 -30.48 -8.53 -9.71
C LEU A 242 -30.25 -10.05 -9.54
N ARG A 243 -30.16 -10.81 -10.64
CA ARG A 243 -29.81 -12.24 -10.60
C ARG A 243 -28.46 -12.50 -9.95
N TYR A 244 -27.52 -11.56 -10.10
CA TYR A 244 -26.21 -11.62 -9.44
C TYR A 244 -26.32 -11.87 -7.93
N PHE A 245 -27.25 -11.19 -7.26
CA PHE A 245 -27.41 -11.31 -5.80
C PHE A 245 -27.95 -12.69 -5.39
N GLY A 246 -28.95 -13.22 -6.13
CA GLY A 246 -29.49 -14.56 -5.86
C GLY A 246 -28.46 -15.66 -6.07
N GLU A 247 -27.69 -15.58 -7.16
CA GLU A 247 -26.64 -16.54 -7.50
C GLU A 247 -25.45 -16.48 -6.53
N THR A 248 -25.08 -15.28 -6.09
CA THR A 248 -23.86 -15.03 -5.31
C THR A 248 -24.07 -15.19 -3.81
N PHE A 249 -25.18 -14.69 -3.28
CA PHE A 249 -25.48 -14.70 -1.83
C PHE A 249 -26.47 -15.83 -1.43
N GLY A 250 -26.73 -16.80 -2.32
CA GLY A 250 -27.45 -18.02 -1.98
C GLY A 250 -26.69 -18.86 -0.94
N PHE A 251 -27.37 -19.83 -0.33
CA PHE A 251 -26.85 -20.65 0.79
C PHE A 251 -25.50 -21.33 0.46
N SER A 252 -25.35 -21.89 -0.74
CA SER A 252 -24.12 -22.52 -1.21
C SER A 252 -22.95 -21.53 -1.31
N GLY A 253 -23.25 -20.31 -1.75
CA GLY A 253 -22.29 -19.22 -1.87
C GLY A 253 -21.78 -18.75 -0.52
N LEU A 254 -22.67 -18.44 0.40
CA LEU A 254 -22.32 -18.06 1.77
C LEU A 254 -21.49 -19.13 2.46
N LYS A 255 -21.84 -20.42 2.30
CA LYS A 255 -21.07 -21.55 2.86
C LYS A 255 -19.63 -21.58 2.32
N SER A 256 -19.43 -21.26 1.04
CA SER A 256 -18.09 -21.20 0.43
C SER A 256 -17.28 -20.04 0.98
N ILE A 257 -17.90 -18.87 1.19
CA ILE A 257 -17.26 -17.70 1.80
C ILE A 257 -16.84 -18.03 3.25
N PHE A 258 -17.78 -18.53 4.07
CA PHE A 258 -17.51 -18.81 5.49
C PHE A 258 -16.37 -19.81 5.71
N LYS A 259 -16.14 -20.73 4.77
CA LYS A 259 -15.01 -21.65 4.83
C LYS A 259 -13.65 -20.95 4.66
N LEU A 260 -13.61 -19.85 3.90
CA LEU A 260 -12.38 -19.10 3.64
C LEU A 260 -12.12 -18.00 4.69
N VAL A 261 -13.13 -17.59 5.45
CA VAL A 261 -13.00 -16.57 6.49
C VAL A 261 -11.83 -16.82 7.45
N PRO A 262 -11.65 -18.05 8.04
CA PRO A 262 -10.51 -18.30 8.92
C PRO A 262 -9.17 -18.04 8.24
N LEU A 263 -9.00 -18.47 6.98
CA LEU A 263 -7.79 -18.18 6.21
C LEU A 263 -7.56 -16.69 6.06
N TYR A 264 -8.59 -15.92 5.68
CA TYR A 264 -8.47 -14.48 5.45
C TYR A 264 -8.17 -13.69 6.72
N LEU A 265 -8.64 -14.15 7.89
CA LEU A 265 -8.30 -13.52 9.16
C LEU A 265 -6.79 -13.66 9.50
N PHE A 266 -6.21 -14.83 9.24
CA PHE A 266 -4.76 -15.00 9.41
C PHE A 266 -3.94 -14.25 8.35
N VAL A 267 -4.40 -14.21 7.11
CA VAL A 267 -3.77 -13.43 6.04
C VAL A 267 -3.87 -11.93 6.31
N ALA A 268 -4.93 -11.46 7.00
CA ALA A 268 -5.01 -10.08 7.47
C ALA A 268 -3.87 -9.73 8.43
N MET A 269 -3.45 -10.65 9.31
CA MET A 269 -2.30 -10.41 10.19
C MET A 269 -0.99 -10.27 9.39
N PHE A 270 -0.80 -11.05 8.32
CA PHE A 270 0.33 -10.85 7.40
C PHE A 270 0.31 -9.44 6.79
N TRP A 271 -0.82 -8.99 6.25
CA TRP A 271 -0.94 -7.67 5.62
C TRP A 271 -0.78 -6.52 6.61
N SER A 272 -1.19 -6.71 7.86
CA SER A 272 -0.97 -5.72 8.92
C SER A 272 0.52 -5.44 9.18
N LEU A 273 1.38 -6.45 9.00
CA LEU A 273 2.82 -6.29 9.10
C LEU A 273 3.41 -5.79 7.76
N TYR A 274 3.06 -6.43 6.66
CA TYR A 274 3.62 -6.13 5.35
C TYR A 274 3.49 -4.65 4.94
N ASP A 275 2.29 -4.08 5.10
CA ASP A 275 2.03 -2.70 4.69
C ASP A 275 2.73 -1.64 5.56
N GLN A 276 3.31 -2.02 6.69
CA GLN A 276 4.15 -1.14 7.50
C GLN A 276 5.48 -0.79 6.81
N GLY A 277 5.85 -1.52 5.75
CA GLY A 277 6.92 -1.11 4.85
C GLY A 277 6.73 0.30 4.27
N GLY A 278 5.48 0.74 4.09
CA GLY A 278 5.14 2.09 3.62
C GLY A 278 4.91 3.12 4.74
N SER A 279 5.04 2.76 6.00
CA SER A 279 4.81 3.63 7.17
C SER A 279 5.94 3.52 8.19
N ALA A 280 5.83 2.66 9.20
CA ALA A 280 6.81 2.53 10.27
C ALA A 280 8.25 2.28 9.78
N TRP A 281 8.43 1.53 8.68
CA TRP A 281 9.77 1.33 8.12
C TRP A 281 10.33 2.58 7.44
N VAL A 282 9.48 3.43 6.86
CA VAL A 282 9.91 4.74 6.31
C VAL A 282 10.40 5.65 7.44
N GLU A 283 9.66 5.69 8.55
CA GLU A 283 10.06 6.44 9.75
C GLU A 283 11.37 5.90 10.35
N GLN A 284 11.53 4.58 10.41
CA GLN A 284 12.79 3.95 10.83
C GLN A 284 13.95 4.34 9.90
N ALA A 285 13.74 4.33 8.58
CA ALA A 285 14.76 4.74 7.61
C ALA A 285 15.24 6.19 7.79
N GLN A 286 14.37 7.09 8.25
CA GLN A 286 14.73 8.48 8.57
C GLN A 286 15.79 8.59 9.69
N GLN A 287 15.89 7.56 10.53
CA GLN A 287 16.82 7.47 11.65
C GLN A 287 18.05 6.59 11.33
N MET A 288 18.20 6.12 10.11
CA MET A 288 19.27 5.23 9.67
C MET A 288 20.28 5.96 8.78
N ASN A 289 21.48 5.39 8.66
CA ASN A 289 22.42 5.81 7.63
C ASN A 289 21.94 5.31 6.27
N LEU A 290 21.53 6.25 5.40
CA LEU A 290 21.00 5.98 4.07
C LEU A 290 22.09 5.74 3.01
N HIS A 291 23.36 5.85 3.35
CA HIS A 291 24.46 5.48 2.46
C HIS A 291 24.67 3.96 2.49
N PHE A 292 24.35 3.30 1.39
CA PHE A 292 24.54 1.85 1.27
C PHE A 292 24.92 1.47 -0.17
N MET A 293 25.96 0.66 -0.33
CA MET A 293 26.47 0.18 -1.62
C MET A 293 26.78 1.30 -2.63
N GLY A 294 27.31 2.44 -2.17
CA GLY A 294 27.66 3.57 -3.02
C GLY A 294 26.47 4.43 -3.47
N ILE A 295 25.26 4.13 -2.98
CA ILE A 295 24.03 4.87 -3.28
C ILE A 295 23.58 5.61 -2.01
N VAL A 296 23.14 6.84 -2.18
CA VAL A 296 22.43 7.63 -1.15
C VAL A 296 20.94 7.48 -1.40
N TRP A 297 20.27 6.72 -0.56
CA TRP A 297 18.83 6.49 -0.66
C TRP A 297 18.04 7.64 -0.05
N LEU A 298 16.83 7.89 -0.53
CA LEU A 298 15.82 8.58 0.25
C LEU A 298 15.03 7.55 1.07
N GLU A 299 14.55 7.93 2.26
CA GLU A 299 13.87 7.04 3.19
C GLU A 299 12.71 6.26 2.54
N SER A 300 11.91 6.95 1.72
CA SER A 300 10.80 6.32 1.00
C SER A 300 11.23 5.48 -0.20
N GLN A 301 12.41 5.74 -0.80
CA GLN A 301 12.91 4.98 -1.95
C GLN A 301 13.30 3.55 -1.59
N VAL A 302 13.60 3.27 -0.31
CA VAL A 302 13.96 1.92 0.16
C VAL A 302 12.85 0.91 -0.18
N GLN A 303 11.60 1.35 -0.25
CA GLN A 303 10.47 0.51 -0.66
C GLN A 303 10.60 -0.04 -2.09
N ALA A 304 11.38 0.60 -2.98
CA ALA A 304 11.56 0.16 -4.37
C ALA A 304 12.23 -1.21 -4.49
N ILE A 305 12.91 -1.67 -3.43
CA ILE A 305 13.54 -3.00 -3.42
C ILE A 305 12.47 -4.12 -3.51
N ASN A 306 11.28 -3.93 -2.95
CA ASN A 306 10.23 -4.95 -2.96
C ASN A 306 9.75 -5.30 -4.39
N PRO A 307 9.27 -4.37 -5.25
CA PRO A 307 8.85 -4.72 -6.60
C PRO A 307 10.00 -5.27 -7.45
N LEU A 308 11.25 -4.84 -7.20
CA LEU A 308 12.43 -5.42 -7.85
C LEU A 308 12.63 -6.89 -7.44
N LEU A 309 12.57 -7.18 -6.14
CA LEU A 309 12.71 -8.54 -5.64
C LEU A 309 11.57 -9.45 -6.10
N ILE A 310 10.33 -8.95 -6.20
CA ILE A 310 9.21 -9.73 -6.72
C ILE A 310 9.49 -10.25 -8.12
N LEU A 311 10.02 -9.38 -9.00
CA LEU A 311 10.36 -9.79 -10.38
C LEU A 311 11.44 -10.89 -10.41
N ILE A 312 12.36 -10.89 -9.44
CA ILE A 312 13.39 -11.92 -9.30
C ILE A 312 12.82 -13.18 -8.62
N TYR A 313 12.03 -13.02 -7.56
CA TYR A 313 11.57 -14.12 -6.73
C TYR A 313 10.52 -14.99 -7.41
N ILE A 314 9.64 -14.44 -8.23
CA ILE A 314 8.65 -15.25 -8.95
C ILE A 314 9.32 -16.37 -9.75
N PRO A 315 10.25 -16.11 -10.68
CA PRO A 315 10.94 -17.19 -11.40
C PRO A 315 11.83 -18.04 -10.47
N LEU A 316 12.49 -17.43 -9.49
CA LEU A 316 13.34 -18.16 -8.54
C LEU A 316 12.53 -19.18 -7.73
N PHE A 317 11.37 -18.80 -7.20
CA PHE A 317 10.50 -19.71 -6.47
C PHE A 317 9.90 -20.78 -7.38
N ALA A 318 9.42 -20.39 -8.58
CA ALA A 318 8.79 -21.34 -9.51
C ALA A 318 9.76 -22.40 -10.02
N TYR A 319 10.96 -21.99 -10.42
CA TYR A 319 11.90 -22.89 -11.13
C TYR A 319 12.99 -23.50 -10.23
N VAL A 320 13.28 -22.91 -9.06
CA VAL A 320 14.36 -23.37 -8.19
C VAL A 320 13.83 -23.77 -6.81
N ILE A 321 13.21 -22.86 -6.06
CA ILE A 321 12.90 -23.09 -4.65
C ILE A 321 11.81 -24.15 -4.48
N TYR A 322 10.68 -24.04 -5.20
CA TYR A 322 9.61 -25.04 -5.08
C TYR A 322 10.02 -26.44 -5.54
N PRO A 323 10.73 -26.64 -6.68
CA PRO A 323 11.24 -27.95 -7.06
C PRO A 323 12.21 -28.56 -6.05
N LEU A 324 13.10 -27.75 -5.47
CA LEU A 324 14.04 -28.24 -4.45
C LEU A 324 13.35 -28.58 -3.14
N ALA A 325 12.50 -27.68 -2.64
CA ALA A 325 11.76 -27.89 -1.39
C ALA A 325 10.77 -29.06 -1.47
N SER A 326 10.19 -29.31 -2.65
CA SER A 326 9.25 -30.44 -2.84
C SER A 326 9.92 -31.81 -2.73
N LYS A 327 11.26 -31.89 -2.85
CA LYS A 327 12.01 -33.13 -2.62
C LYS A 327 12.11 -33.50 -1.14
N VAL A 328 11.97 -32.51 -0.24
CA VAL A 328 12.13 -32.69 1.22
C VAL A 328 10.79 -32.66 1.93
N ILE A 329 9.88 -31.74 1.52
CA ILE A 329 8.58 -31.55 2.17
C ILE A 329 7.46 -31.49 1.14
N LYS A 330 6.27 -31.98 1.49
CA LYS A 330 5.07 -31.84 0.66
C LYS A 330 4.58 -30.39 0.74
N LEU A 331 4.83 -29.59 -0.31
CA LEU A 331 4.42 -28.19 -0.40
C LEU A 331 2.93 -28.07 -0.78
N THR A 332 2.05 -28.11 0.23
CA THR A 332 0.64 -27.74 0.02
C THR A 332 0.46 -26.22 0.09
N PRO A 333 -0.61 -25.64 -0.51
CA PRO A 333 -0.86 -24.20 -0.44
C PRO A 333 -0.85 -23.65 1.00
N LEU A 334 -1.52 -24.31 1.95
CA LEU A 334 -1.53 -23.88 3.35
C LEU A 334 -0.17 -23.96 4.02
N ARG A 335 0.68 -24.93 3.66
CA ARG A 335 2.07 -25.02 4.16
C ARG A 335 2.95 -23.89 3.61
N LYS A 336 2.78 -23.52 2.33
CA LYS A 336 3.46 -22.35 1.75
C LYS A 336 3.11 -21.07 2.52
N ILE A 337 1.81 -20.85 2.80
CA ILE A 337 1.34 -19.71 3.59
C ILE A 337 1.93 -19.73 5.00
N LEU A 338 1.97 -20.89 5.66
CA LEU A 338 2.58 -21.04 7.00
C LEU A 338 4.07 -20.66 7.00
N ILE A 339 4.83 -21.10 6.00
CA ILE A 339 6.25 -20.73 5.84
C ILE A 339 6.36 -19.22 5.62
N GLY A 340 5.49 -18.64 4.81
CA GLY A 340 5.46 -17.19 4.61
C GLY A 340 5.18 -16.42 5.90
N PHE A 341 4.28 -16.90 6.76
CA PHE A 341 4.04 -16.31 8.09
C PHE A 341 5.28 -16.37 8.97
N ALA A 342 5.98 -17.51 8.99
CA ALA A 342 7.24 -17.63 9.73
C ALA A 342 8.32 -16.67 9.22
N LEU A 343 8.45 -16.49 7.90
CA LEU A 343 9.36 -15.50 7.32
C LEU A 343 8.95 -14.06 7.69
N THR A 344 7.65 -13.76 7.78
CA THR A 344 7.18 -12.46 8.24
C THR A 344 7.62 -12.16 9.68
N VAL A 345 7.54 -13.16 10.57
CA VAL A 345 8.08 -13.06 11.94
C VAL A 345 9.58 -12.73 11.92
N VAL A 346 10.36 -13.43 11.09
CA VAL A 346 11.81 -13.19 10.97
C VAL A 346 12.08 -11.76 10.46
N SER A 347 11.36 -11.31 9.44
CA SER A 347 11.54 -9.97 8.88
C SER A 347 11.28 -8.88 9.92
N PHE A 348 10.18 -9.00 10.67
CA PHE A 348 9.87 -8.03 11.72
C PHE A 348 10.81 -8.10 12.92
N ALA A 349 11.34 -9.28 13.25
CA ALA A 349 12.40 -9.41 14.25
C ALA A 349 13.69 -8.68 13.81
N ILE A 350 14.05 -8.73 12.52
CA ILE A 350 15.16 -7.95 11.96
C ILE A 350 14.89 -6.44 12.09
N ALA A 351 13.68 -5.98 11.75
CA ALA A 351 13.31 -4.58 11.90
C ALA A 351 13.32 -4.12 13.36
N ALA A 352 12.82 -4.96 14.29
CA ALA A 352 12.87 -4.71 15.72
C ALA A 352 14.31 -4.62 16.25
N TYR A 353 15.19 -5.51 15.80
CA TYR A 353 16.61 -5.48 16.14
C TYR A 353 17.29 -4.21 15.62
N ALA A 354 17.03 -3.84 14.36
CA ALA A 354 17.55 -2.60 13.78
C ALA A 354 17.10 -1.37 14.58
N GLN A 355 15.83 -1.35 15.02
CA GLN A 355 15.31 -0.28 15.88
C GLN A 355 16.04 -0.22 17.23
N GLY A 356 16.31 -1.37 17.85
CA GLY A 356 17.08 -1.41 19.09
C GLY A 356 18.53 -0.90 18.92
N LEU A 357 19.13 -1.09 17.74
CA LEU A 357 20.43 -0.47 17.43
C LEU A 357 20.34 1.05 17.31
N ILE A 358 19.25 1.57 16.69
CA ILE A 358 18.98 3.00 16.59
C ILE A 358 18.83 3.59 18.00
N GLU A 359 17.98 3.01 18.84
CA GLU A 359 17.72 3.49 20.21
C GLU A 359 18.99 3.51 21.07
N LYS A 360 19.82 2.46 20.93
CA LYS A 360 21.09 2.41 21.65
C LYS A 360 22.04 3.52 21.23
N GLU A 361 22.10 3.82 19.93
CA GLU A 361 22.96 4.90 19.43
C GLU A 361 22.40 6.27 19.78
N GLU A 362 21.06 6.43 19.72
CA GLU A 362 20.35 7.62 20.16
C GLU A 362 20.64 7.94 21.63
N ALA A 363 20.51 6.96 22.52
CA ALA A 363 20.82 7.12 23.94
C ALA A 363 22.29 7.53 24.17
N ARG A 364 23.24 6.86 23.47
CA ARG A 364 24.67 7.20 23.55
C ARG A 364 24.93 8.64 23.12
N PHE A 365 24.30 9.07 22.04
CA PHE A 365 24.47 10.42 21.49
C PHE A 365 23.82 11.46 22.41
N ASP A 366 22.65 11.15 23.00
CA ASP A 366 21.96 12.00 23.97
C ASP A 366 22.79 12.22 25.25
N GLU A 367 23.36 11.15 25.81
CA GLU A 367 24.26 11.24 26.98
C GLU A 367 25.44 12.18 26.75
N THR A 368 25.89 12.32 25.50
CA THR A 368 26.99 13.21 25.13
C THR A 368 26.51 14.63 24.85
N ILE A 369 25.45 14.79 24.07
CA ILE A 369 25.03 16.09 23.51
C ILE A 369 24.19 16.90 24.50
N LEU A 370 23.27 16.28 25.24
CA LEU A 370 22.43 17.00 26.19
C LEU A 370 23.21 17.75 27.27
N PRO A 371 24.25 17.17 27.91
CA PRO A 371 25.09 17.91 28.83
C PRO A 371 25.85 19.07 28.16
N MET A 372 26.29 18.92 26.90
CA MET A 372 26.95 19.98 26.16
C MET A 372 26.00 21.13 25.81
N MET A 373 24.77 20.83 25.45
CA MET A 373 23.72 21.85 25.23
C MET A 373 23.40 22.62 26.50
N LEU A 374 23.21 21.93 27.62
CA LEU A 374 22.91 22.55 28.91
C LEU A 374 24.05 23.49 29.40
N ARG A 375 25.30 23.17 29.05
CA ARG A 375 26.47 24.07 29.30
C ARG A 375 26.61 25.18 28.27
N GLY A 376 25.81 25.15 27.19
CA GLY A 376 25.92 26.11 26.09
C GLY A 376 27.12 25.88 25.16
N ASP A 377 27.70 24.68 25.15
CA ASP A 377 28.87 24.34 24.31
C ASP A 377 28.47 24.06 22.84
N VAL A 378 27.19 23.82 22.55
CA VAL A 378 26.69 23.56 21.20
C VAL A 378 26.42 24.87 20.46
N ASP A 379 27.01 25.02 19.28
CA ASP A 379 26.66 26.07 18.32
C ASP A 379 25.44 25.63 17.50
N VAL A 380 24.28 26.14 17.88
CA VAL A 380 23.02 25.76 17.27
C VAL A 380 22.95 26.24 15.82
N SER A 381 23.49 27.42 15.47
CA SER A 381 23.48 27.94 14.10
C SER A 381 24.35 27.08 13.18
N ALA A 382 25.56 26.75 13.62
CA ALA A 382 26.44 25.84 12.88
C ALA A 382 25.86 24.42 12.78
N THR A 383 25.20 23.96 13.83
CA THR A 383 24.50 22.65 13.83
C THR A 383 23.38 22.62 12.81
N CYS A 384 22.50 23.64 12.75
CA CYS A 384 21.44 23.76 11.73
C CYS A 384 22.05 23.75 10.30
N LYS A 385 23.17 24.46 10.10
CA LYS A 385 23.83 24.48 8.82
C LYS A 385 24.41 23.11 8.45
N ALA A 386 25.01 22.42 9.39
CA ALA A 386 25.52 21.07 9.19
C ALA A 386 24.39 20.06 8.89
N MET A 387 23.24 20.17 9.56
CA MET A 387 22.05 19.36 9.27
C MET A 387 21.55 19.57 7.84
N ARG A 388 21.47 20.83 7.38
CA ARG A 388 21.07 21.16 5.99
C ARG A 388 22.07 20.62 4.97
N ALA A 389 23.37 20.74 5.25
CA ALA A 389 24.42 20.22 4.37
C ALA A 389 24.37 18.70 4.21
N GLU A 390 23.91 17.99 5.24
CA GLU A 390 23.70 16.53 5.21
C GLU A 390 22.34 16.12 4.64
N GLU A 391 21.58 17.06 4.09
CA GLU A 391 20.28 16.82 3.45
C GLU A 391 19.19 16.23 4.37
N LYS A 392 19.31 16.37 5.69
CA LYS A 392 18.31 15.95 6.68
C LYS A 392 17.30 17.08 6.94
N ASN A 393 16.59 17.50 5.88
CA ASN A 393 15.71 18.67 5.89
C ASN A 393 14.65 18.65 7.00
N SER A 394 14.10 17.47 7.34
CA SER A 394 13.08 17.34 8.38
C SER A 394 13.59 17.74 9.77
N CYS A 395 14.82 17.35 10.12
CA CYS A 395 15.41 17.68 11.40
C CYS A 395 15.78 19.16 11.49
N ALA A 396 16.24 19.76 10.40
CA ALA A 396 16.50 21.20 10.34
C ALA A 396 15.21 22.01 10.53
N VAL A 397 14.09 21.59 9.90
CA VAL A 397 12.79 22.24 10.05
C VAL A 397 12.25 22.08 11.48
N GLN A 398 12.39 20.90 12.09
CA GLN A 398 11.99 20.67 13.48
C GLN A 398 12.82 21.50 14.45
N LEU A 399 14.12 21.66 14.18
CA LEU A 399 15.01 22.51 14.95
C LEU A 399 14.60 23.99 14.84
N GLU A 400 14.30 24.48 13.63
CA GLU A 400 13.80 25.84 13.40
C GLU A 400 12.46 26.07 14.11
N ALA A 401 11.54 25.09 14.08
CA ALA A 401 10.30 25.15 14.83
C ALA A 401 10.52 25.19 16.36
N ALA A 402 11.51 24.44 16.86
CA ALA A 402 11.89 24.50 18.27
C ALA A 402 12.46 25.88 18.68
N PHE A 403 13.16 26.56 17.78
CA PHE A 403 13.63 27.94 18.02
C PHE A 403 12.51 28.95 18.14
N ALA A 404 11.37 28.71 17.49
CA ALA A 404 10.21 29.60 17.53
C ALA A 404 9.39 29.45 18.84
N LEU A 405 9.70 28.48 19.72
CA LEU A 405 9.02 28.33 21.00
C LEU A 405 9.28 29.51 21.93
N PRO A 406 8.29 29.91 22.78
CA PRO A 406 8.44 30.99 23.73
C PRO A 406 9.58 30.76 24.72
N THR A 407 10.23 31.83 25.16
CA THR A 407 11.37 31.86 26.10
C THR A 407 10.93 32.35 27.47
N ASP A 408 9.96 31.71 28.11
CA ASP A 408 9.71 31.90 29.53
C ASP A 408 10.50 30.87 30.37
N ASN A 409 10.63 31.07 31.69
CA ASN A 409 11.46 30.19 32.53
C ASN A 409 11.08 28.70 32.52
N SER A 410 9.87 28.35 32.09
CA SER A 410 9.44 26.98 31.81
C SER A 410 9.69 26.63 30.31
N GLY A 411 9.63 27.62 29.42
CA GLY A 411 9.79 27.48 27.97
C GLY A 411 11.23 27.19 27.55
N ASP A 412 12.23 27.66 28.26
CA ASP A 412 13.64 27.39 27.95
C ASP A 412 13.98 25.91 28.09
N ASN A 413 13.42 25.22 29.09
CA ASN A 413 13.60 23.78 29.24
C ASN A 413 12.89 22.99 28.13
N ILE A 414 11.68 23.40 27.73
CA ILE A 414 10.91 22.77 26.64
C ILE A 414 11.65 23.00 25.31
N LYS A 415 12.11 24.22 25.06
CA LYS A 415 12.88 24.60 23.89
C LYS A 415 14.18 23.80 23.79
N ASN A 416 14.97 23.74 24.87
CA ASN A 416 16.21 22.99 24.90
C ASN A 416 15.99 21.49 24.69
N ALA A 417 14.92 20.91 25.27
CA ALA A 417 14.57 19.52 25.06
C ALA A 417 14.15 19.23 23.61
N ALA A 418 13.36 20.12 22.98
CA ALA A 418 12.97 19.97 21.57
C ALA A 418 14.17 20.12 20.63
N MET A 419 15.08 21.05 20.92
CA MET A 419 16.31 21.24 20.17
C MET A 419 17.24 20.04 20.32
N ALA A 420 17.43 19.53 21.54
CA ALA A 420 18.22 18.33 21.79
C ALA A 420 17.67 17.12 21.03
N LYS A 421 16.37 16.90 21.09
CA LYS A 421 15.70 15.80 20.35
C LYS A 421 15.93 15.92 18.83
N SER A 422 15.88 17.14 18.27
CA SER A 422 16.13 17.37 16.85
C SER A 422 17.58 17.09 16.46
N ILE A 423 18.54 17.52 17.30
CA ILE A 423 19.97 17.27 17.12
C ILE A 423 20.28 15.77 17.20
N ILE A 424 19.73 15.09 18.20
CA ILE A 424 19.89 13.64 18.40
C ILE A 424 19.35 12.89 17.17
N ARG A 425 18.14 13.23 16.72
CA ARG A 425 17.52 12.61 15.54
C ARG A 425 18.33 12.87 14.26
N ALA A 426 18.92 14.06 14.10
CA ALA A 426 19.82 14.36 12.98
C ALA A 426 21.16 13.63 13.09
N GLY A 427 21.60 13.31 14.31
CA GLY A 427 22.87 12.67 14.59
C GLY A 427 24.08 13.56 14.32
N VAL A 428 23.92 14.90 14.36
CA VAL A 428 24.98 15.88 14.15
C VAL A 428 24.86 16.99 15.17
N ALA A 429 25.95 17.33 15.84
CA ALA A 429 26.08 18.50 16.69
C ALA A 429 27.42 19.18 16.40
N VAL A 430 27.42 20.49 16.20
CA VAL A 430 28.63 21.30 16.06
C VAL A 430 28.83 22.04 17.37
N LEU A 431 30.05 21.93 17.94
CA LEU A 431 30.42 22.59 19.17
C LEU A 431 30.98 23.98 18.87
N LYS A 432 30.97 24.86 19.87
CA LYS A 432 31.51 26.23 19.74
C LYS A 432 33.02 26.28 19.45
N ASP A 433 33.76 25.24 19.77
CA ASP A 433 35.16 25.05 19.39
C ASP A 433 35.36 24.61 17.95
N GLY A 434 34.28 24.43 17.18
CA GLY A 434 34.29 23.99 15.79
C GLY A 434 34.33 22.47 15.62
N THR A 435 34.39 21.70 16.70
CA THR A 435 34.35 20.24 16.60
C THR A 435 32.93 19.75 16.26
N THR A 436 32.84 18.67 15.48
CA THR A 436 31.55 18.09 15.08
C THR A 436 31.42 16.72 15.70
N GLN A 437 30.33 16.54 16.48
CA GLN A 437 29.93 15.26 17.01
C GLN A 437 28.94 14.61 16.06
N ARG A 438 29.13 13.28 15.78
CA ARG A 438 28.27 12.52 14.87
C ARG A 438 27.80 11.24 15.52
N ALA A 439 26.53 10.90 15.30
CA ALA A 439 25.99 9.60 15.61
C ALA A 439 26.43 8.56 14.57
N ASN A 440 26.63 7.34 15.03
CA ASN A 440 26.95 6.19 14.17
C ASN A 440 25.68 5.35 13.92
N TRP A 441 24.75 5.91 13.18
CA TRP A 441 23.50 5.26 12.88
C TRP A 441 23.68 3.95 12.12
N PRO A 442 22.90 2.88 12.46
CA PRO A 442 22.92 1.64 11.69
C PRO A 442 22.52 1.90 10.23
N THR A 443 23.16 1.15 9.32
CA THR A 443 22.93 1.35 7.90
C THR A 443 21.54 0.82 7.48
N VAL A 444 20.95 1.41 6.44
CA VAL A 444 19.71 0.95 5.79
C VAL A 444 19.80 -0.49 5.26
N GLY A 445 21.01 -1.08 5.19
CA GLY A 445 21.22 -2.49 4.87
C GLY A 445 20.43 -3.46 5.75
N TRP A 446 20.17 -3.12 7.01
CA TRP A 446 19.28 -3.90 7.88
C TRP A 446 17.84 -3.94 7.38
N GLN A 447 17.32 -2.80 6.91
CA GLN A 447 16.00 -2.76 6.29
C GLN A 447 15.96 -3.50 4.95
N LEU A 448 16.98 -3.35 4.11
CA LEU A 448 17.09 -4.11 2.87
C LEU A 448 17.06 -5.63 3.14
N LEU A 449 17.73 -6.10 4.17
CA LEU A 449 17.66 -7.50 4.60
C LEU A 449 16.24 -7.89 5.03
N ALA A 450 15.55 -7.04 5.79
CA ALA A 450 14.16 -7.26 6.17
C ALA A 450 13.23 -7.30 4.94
N TYR A 451 13.45 -6.42 3.93
CA TYR A 451 12.72 -6.47 2.65
C TYR A 451 12.97 -7.77 1.86
N VAL A 452 14.21 -8.27 1.83
CA VAL A 452 14.53 -9.57 1.21
C VAL A 452 13.67 -10.67 1.80
N VAL A 453 13.53 -10.71 3.13
CA VAL A 453 12.75 -11.74 3.83
C VAL A 453 11.25 -11.53 3.68
N ILE A 454 10.74 -10.29 3.84
CA ILE A 454 9.28 -10.03 3.74
C ILE A 454 8.76 -10.20 2.32
N THR A 455 9.56 -9.90 1.31
CA THR A 455 9.18 -10.12 -0.09
C THR A 455 9.11 -11.62 -0.43
N ALA A 456 10.01 -12.43 0.14
CA ALA A 456 9.90 -13.89 0.04
C ALA A 456 8.63 -14.41 0.71
N ALA A 457 8.27 -13.86 1.87
CA ALA A 457 7.01 -14.15 2.55
C ALA A 457 5.80 -13.72 1.68
N GLU A 458 5.85 -12.55 1.04
CA GLU A 458 4.80 -12.06 0.14
C GLU A 458 4.53 -13.02 -1.01
N VAL A 459 5.56 -13.51 -1.68
CA VAL A 459 5.41 -14.51 -2.76
C VAL A 459 4.71 -15.77 -2.25
N LEU A 460 5.08 -16.25 -1.06
CA LEU A 460 4.50 -17.45 -0.46
C LEU A 460 3.07 -17.23 0.02
N VAL A 461 2.73 -16.08 0.57
CA VAL A 461 1.41 -15.80 1.13
C VAL A 461 0.46 -15.28 0.06
N SER A 462 0.82 -14.17 -0.62
CA SER A 462 -0.05 -13.43 -1.51
C SER A 462 -0.45 -14.27 -2.73
N ILE A 463 0.53 -14.77 -3.47
CA ILE A 463 0.28 -15.55 -4.70
C ILE A 463 -0.46 -16.85 -4.35
N THR A 464 0.00 -17.55 -3.31
CA THR A 464 -0.61 -18.82 -2.92
C THR A 464 -2.03 -18.65 -2.37
N CYS A 465 -2.29 -17.60 -1.59
CA CYS A 465 -3.63 -17.34 -1.07
C CYS A 465 -4.60 -16.95 -2.19
N LEU A 466 -4.13 -16.17 -3.16
CA LEU A 466 -4.89 -15.80 -4.34
C LEU A 466 -5.29 -17.04 -5.16
N GLU A 467 -4.32 -17.89 -5.51
CA GLU A 467 -4.51 -19.16 -6.21
C GLU A 467 -5.45 -20.10 -5.43
N PHE A 468 -5.22 -20.27 -4.14
CA PHE A 468 -6.03 -21.10 -3.27
C PHE A 468 -7.47 -20.61 -3.23
N SER A 469 -7.70 -19.30 -3.03
CA SER A 469 -9.03 -18.69 -3.03
C SER A 469 -9.77 -18.94 -4.34
N TYR A 470 -9.08 -18.81 -5.47
CA TYR A 470 -9.64 -19.06 -6.80
C TYR A 470 -10.05 -20.53 -6.99
N THR A 471 -9.25 -21.49 -6.49
CA THR A 471 -9.54 -22.93 -6.62
C THR A 471 -10.65 -23.40 -5.69
N GLN A 472 -10.86 -22.71 -4.55
CA GLN A 472 -11.93 -22.99 -3.60
C GLN A 472 -13.27 -22.30 -3.96
N ALA A 473 -13.28 -21.46 -5.01
CA ALA A 473 -14.42 -20.66 -5.41
C ALA A 473 -15.28 -21.38 -6.46
N PRO A 474 -16.61 -21.49 -6.28
CA PRO A 474 -17.55 -21.86 -7.35
C PRO A 474 -17.42 -20.89 -8.53
N LYS A 475 -17.66 -21.35 -9.77
CA LYS A 475 -17.50 -20.54 -11.01
C LYS A 475 -18.17 -19.16 -10.94
N GLN A 476 -19.37 -19.11 -10.40
CA GLN A 476 -20.22 -17.91 -10.33
C GLN A 476 -19.74 -16.89 -9.30
N MET A 477 -18.89 -17.29 -8.34
CA MET A 477 -18.48 -16.48 -7.19
C MET A 477 -17.00 -16.07 -7.21
N LYS A 478 -16.25 -16.42 -8.23
CA LYS A 478 -14.81 -16.20 -8.27
C LYS A 478 -14.45 -14.72 -8.07
N SER A 479 -15.16 -13.80 -8.74
CA SER A 479 -14.94 -12.35 -8.62
C SER A 479 -15.15 -11.87 -7.17
N LEU A 480 -16.23 -12.31 -6.53
CA LEU A 480 -16.53 -11.94 -5.14
C LEU A 480 -15.51 -12.54 -4.15
N ILE A 481 -15.13 -13.81 -4.31
CA ILE A 481 -14.14 -14.44 -3.42
C ILE A 481 -12.76 -13.78 -3.57
N MET A 482 -12.39 -13.38 -4.78
CA MET A 482 -11.18 -12.59 -5.00
C MET A 482 -11.26 -11.21 -4.32
N SER A 483 -12.44 -10.60 -4.30
CA SER A 483 -12.65 -9.34 -3.56
C SER A 483 -12.57 -9.55 -2.04
N PHE A 484 -13.03 -10.69 -1.51
CA PHE A 484 -12.84 -11.05 -0.09
C PHE A 484 -11.37 -11.30 0.27
N TYR A 485 -10.58 -11.85 -0.65
CA TYR A 485 -9.13 -11.89 -0.46
C TYR A 485 -8.55 -10.47 -0.30
N LEU A 486 -8.94 -9.53 -1.16
CA LEU A 486 -8.53 -8.13 -1.02
C LEU A 486 -9.03 -7.48 0.28
N LEU A 487 -10.20 -7.90 0.77
CA LEU A 487 -10.72 -7.47 2.07
C LEU A 487 -9.81 -7.90 3.23
N SER A 488 -9.05 -8.99 3.12
CA SER A 488 -8.05 -9.35 4.14
C SER A 488 -6.94 -8.32 4.26
N VAL A 489 -6.55 -7.66 3.17
CA VAL A 489 -5.61 -6.52 3.19
C VAL A 489 -6.22 -5.36 3.96
N SER A 490 -7.49 -5.03 3.66
CA SER A 490 -8.25 -3.99 4.36
C SER A 490 -8.30 -4.24 5.88
N LEU A 491 -8.66 -5.46 6.29
CA LEU A 491 -8.74 -5.84 7.71
C LEU A 491 -7.39 -5.75 8.42
N GLY A 492 -6.30 -6.16 7.76
CA GLY A 492 -4.95 -6.05 8.30
C GLY A 492 -4.55 -4.59 8.55
N ASN A 493 -4.81 -3.73 7.57
CA ASN A 493 -4.54 -2.29 7.69
C ASN A 493 -5.44 -1.61 8.74
N LEU A 494 -6.71 -1.99 8.82
CA LEU A 494 -7.62 -1.50 9.86
C LEU A 494 -7.14 -1.90 11.26
N PHE A 495 -6.63 -3.13 11.43
CA PHE A 495 -6.02 -3.57 12.69
C PHE A 495 -4.80 -2.69 13.03
N THR A 496 -3.90 -2.42 12.08
CA THR A 496 -2.73 -1.57 12.31
C THR A 496 -3.14 -0.13 12.64
N ALA A 497 -4.12 0.43 11.92
CA ALA A 497 -4.67 1.76 12.23
C ALA A 497 -5.27 1.82 13.64
N ALA A 498 -6.04 0.79 14.03
CA ALA A 498 -6.62 0.68 15.36
C ALA A 498 -5.53 0.60 16.44
N VAL A 499 -4.48 -0.19 16.26
CA VAL A 499 -3.34 -0.25 17.20
C VAL A 499 -2.73 1.15 17.37
N ASN A 500 -2.42 1.86 16.27
CA ASN A 500 -1.86 3.21 16.34
C ASN A 500 -2.83 4.18 17.05
N ARG A 501 -4.14 4.11 16.77
CA ARG A 501 -5.16 4.95 17.41
C ARG A 501 -5.28 4.70 18.91
N PHE A 502 -5.35 3.43 19.33
CA PHE A 502 -5.52 3.07 20.74
C PHE A 502 -4.27 3.25 21.59
N THR A 503 -3.08 3.27 20.96
CA THR A 503 -1.82 3.56 21.64
C THR A 503 -1.45 5.03 21.63
N MET A 504 -2.24 5.88 20.99
CA MET A 504 -2.00 7.33 20.88
C MET A 504 -2.44 8.04 22.16
N ASP A 505 -1.55 8.88 22.69
CA ASP A 505 -1.85 9.78 23.81
C ASP A 505 -2.55 11.07 23.36
N ALA A 506 -2.87 11.96 24.31
CA ALA A 506 -3.53 13.23 24.03
C ALA A 506 -2.69 14.19 23.15
N SER A 507 -1.37 14.02 23.11
CA SER A 507 -0.43 14.79 22.31
C SER A 507 -0.25 14.22 20.90
N GLY A 508 -0.90 13.09 20.59
CA GLY A 508 -0.79 12.41 19.28
C GLY A 508 0.43 11.49 19.16
N ASN A 509 1.16 11.23 20.26
CA ASN A 509 2.30 10.31 20.28
C ASN A 509 1.88 8.92 20.73
N SER A 510 2.58 7.88 20.25
CA SER A 510 2.31 6.52 20.69
C SER A 510 2.90 6.23 22.06
N THR A 511 2.15 5.49 22.89
CA THR A 511 2.68 4.84 24.10
C THR A 511 3.47 3.58 23.75
N LEU A 512 3.30 3.04 22.54
CA LEU A 512 4.04 1.92 22.00
C LEU A 512 5.13 2.45 21.07
N ILE A 513 6.32 2.71 21.62
CA ILE A 513 7.43 3.40 20.94
C ILE A 513 8.57 2.44 20.58
N GLY A 514 9.35 2.84 19.60
CA GLY A 514 10.66 2.27 19.25
C GLY A 514 10.59 0.77 18.93
N ALA A 515 11.57 0.02 19.43
CA ALA A 515 11.65 -1.42 19.20
C ALA A 515 10.44 -2.19 19.74
N ASN A 516 9.77 -1.68 20.80
CA ASN A 516 8.57 -2.32 21.35
C ASN A 516 7.41 -2.34 20.35
N TYR A 517 7.30 -1.34 19.48
CA TYR A 517 6.32 -1.32 18.40
C TYR A 517 6.51 -2.52 17.45
N TYR A 518 7.72 -2.74 16.98
CA TYR A 518 8.02 -3.86 16.08
C TYR A 518 7.88 -5.21 16.78
N TRP A 519 8.31 -5.31 18.05
CA TRP A 519 8.14 -6.52 18.85
C TRP A 519 6.68 -6.85 19.13
N PHE A 520 5.81 -5.85 19.30
CA PHE A 520 4.37 -6.08 19.45
C PHE A 520 3.81 -6.81 18.23
N PHE A 521 4.04 -6.29 17.01
CA PHE A 521 3.57 -6.93 15.78
C PHE A 521 4.25 -8.27 15.53
N THR A 522 5.52 -8.40 15.87
CA THR A 522 6.24 -9.69 15.81
C THR A 522 5.55 -10.74 16.69
N LYS A 523 5.20 -10.41 17.94
CA LYS A 523 4.50 -11.32 18.87
C LYS A 523 3.11 -11.68 18.36
N VAL A 524 2.35 -10.71 17.82
CA VAL A 524 1.04 -10.97 17.19
C VAL A 524 1.18 -11.95 16.04
N MET A 525 2.19 -11.77 15.17
CA MET A 525 2.44 -12.67 14.05
C MET A 525 2.91 -14.06 14.49
N ILE A 526 3.71 -14.17 15.54
CA ILE A 526 4.06 -15.48 16.16
C ILE A 526 2.79 -16.20 16.61
N GLY A 527 1.91 -15.52 17.35
CA GLY A 527 0.62 -16.08 17.79
C GLY A 527 -0.23 -16.54 16.61
N ALA A 528 -0.36 -15.69 15.58
CA ALA A 528 -1.08 -16.04 14.35
C ALA A 528 -0.45 -17.26 13.64
N THR A 529 0.87 -17.31 13.53
CA THR A 529 1.60 -18.44 12.91
C THR A 529 1.34 -19.75 13.64
N VAL A 530 1.43 -19.74 14.98
CA VAL A 530 1.16 -20.93 15.82
C VAL A 530 -0.30 -21.39 15.66
N LEU A 531 -1.24 -20.47 15.74
CA LEU A 531 -2.66 -20.80 15.57
C LEU A 531 -2.97 -21.29 14.14
N PHE A 532 -2.27 -20.78 13.13
CA PHE A 532 -2.45 -21.23 11.75
C PHE A 532 -2.02 -22.68 11.51
N ILE A 533 -1.15 -23.24 12.35
CA ILE A 533 -0.82 -24.68 12.30
C ILE A 533 -2.09 -25.53 12.43
N PHE A 534 -3.02 -25.14 13.32
CA PHE A 534 -4.29 -25.86 13.47
C PHE A 534 -5.13 -25.77 12.18
N VAL A 535 -5.10 -24.61 11.49
CA VAL A 535 -5.79 -24.48 10.18
C VAL A 535 -5.16 -25.42 9.16
N VAL A 536 -3.83 -25.50 9.09
CA VAL A 536 -3.11 -26.41 8.15
C VAL A 536 -3.47 -27.88 8.39
N VAL A 537 -3.68 -28.26 9.65
CA VAL A 537 -4.01 -29.67 10.03
C VAL A 537 -5.50 -29.98 9.82
N LEU A 538 -6.40 -29.03 10.18
CA LEU A 538 -7.84 -29.29 10.23
C LEU A 538 -8.56 -28.95 8.93
N TYR A 539 -8.02 -28.05 8.12
CA TYR A 539 -8.71 -27.60 6.90
C TYR A 539 -8.61 -28.64 5.79
N LYS A 540 -9.78 -29.08 5.31
CA LYS A 540 -9.90 -30.00 4.16
C LYS A 540 -10.24 -29.20 2.91
N PRO A 541 -9.30 -28.96 1.97
CA PRO A 541 -9.56 -28.24 0.74
C PRO A 541 -10.52 -29.03 -0.17
N ARG A 542 -11.48 -28.34 -0.78
CA ARG A 542 -12.28 -28.85 -1.90
C ARG A 542 -11.79 -28.13 -3.16
N GLN A 543 -11.44 -28.87 -4.20
CA GLN A 543 -11.10 -28.27 -5.49
C GLN A 543 -12.35 -28.25 -6.37
N TYR A 544 -12.73 -27.05 -6.82
CA TYR A 544 -13.74 -26.88 -7.87
C TYR A 544 -13.00 -26.75 -9.21
N LEU A 545 -12.89 -27.87 -9.94
CA LEU A 545 -12.33 -27.87 -11.29
C LEU A 545 -13.33 -27.21 -12.26
N GLN A 546 -12.78 -26.48 -13.26
CA GLN A 546 -13.63 -25.73 -14.21
C GLN A 546 -14.54 -26.62 -15.08
N ASP A 547 -14.18 -27.88 -15.24
CA ASP A 547 -14.82 -28.84 -16.16
C ASP A 547 -15.62 -29.93 -15.45
N ASP A 548 -15.93 -29.80 -14.13
CA ASP A 548 -16.69 -30.77 -13.38
C ASP A 548 -18.20 -30.60 -13.66
N PRO A 549 -18.87 -31.53 -14.39
CA PRO A 549 -20.29 -31.43 -14.68
C PRO A 549 -21.15 -31.53 -13.42
N ASP A 550 -20.64 -32.17 -12.35
CA ASP A 550 -21.37 -32.40 -11.09
C ASP A 550 -21.40 -31.16 -10.17
N ALA A 551 -20.62 -30.11 -10.51
CA ALA A 551 -20.69 -28.83 -9.78
C ALA A 551 -22.02 -28.06 -10.05
N ALA A 552 -22.78 -28.45 -11.06
CA ALA A 552 -24.09 -27.87 -11.41
C ALA A 552 -25.28 -28.62 -10.76
N SER A 553 -25.08 -29.84 -10.22
CA SER A 553 -26.16 -30.71 -9.71
C SER A 553 -26.20 -30.88 -8.19
N ALA A 554 -25.34 -30.18 -7.45
CA ALA A 554 -25.42 -30.17 -5.98
C ALA A 554 -26.35 -29.04 -5.49
N HIS A 555 -27.60 -29.10 -5.93
CA HIS A 555 -28.72 -28.32 -5.39
C HIS A 555 -29.31 -28.97 -4.16
#